data_e5f37eacd4c437ca640bcaac43502535
#
_entry.id   e5f37eacd4c437ca640bcaac43502535
#
_cell.length_a   1.000
_cell.length_b   1.000
_cell.length_c   1.000
_cell.angle_alpha   90.00
_cell.angle_beta   90.00
_cell.angle_gamma   90.00
#
_symmetry.space_group_name_H-M   'P 1'
#
loop_
_entity.id
_entity.type
_entity.pdbx_description
1 polymer ?
#
loop_
_entity_poly.entity_id
_entity_poly.type
_entity_poly.pdbx_seq_one_letter_code
_entity_poly.pdbx_strand_id
1 'polypeptide(L)'
;YYIMLNNEDSQPIIEILKKIPGIYSFSVVSRCKSNLNDINLLAKELVQKELNQGKKTFKIETNRADKNFLLTSVEITKHVGSYLFKHIEGLKADVHRPEFTLYLDVRSEGTFIFTHIYLGLGGFPAGSIGKTLLMISGGIDSVVAGYLAIKRGMSIDAIHFAAPPYTSPLAVQKVIDLLETIVPYTEYQDINLYVVPFTEIQKAIYEFTKEDYCITIMRRMMYRICLLYTSPS
;
A
#
# COMPACT_ATOMS: atom_id res chain seq x y z
N TYR A 1 8.94 5.40 -11.15
CA TYR A 1 9.39 4.03 -11.41
C TYR A 1 8.43 3.38 -12.40
N TYR A 2 8.95 2.48 -13.25
CA TYR A 2 8.17 1.73 -14.25
C TYR A 2 8.42 0.25 -14.08
N ILE A 3 7.36 -0.55 -14.20
CA ILE A 3 7.38 -2.00 -14.27
C ILE A 3 6.88 -2.39 -15.66
N MET A 4 7.68 -3.14 -16.41
CA MET A 4 7.32 -3.63 -17.75
C MET A 4 6.54 -4.94 -17.60
N LEU A 5 5.34 -5.00 -18.14
CA LEU A 5 4.46 -6.17 -18.01
C LEU A 5 4.72 -7.28 -19.04
N ASN A 6 5.48 -7.01 -20.11
CA ASN A 6 5.82 -7.99 -21.16
C ASN A 6 4.62 -8.83 -21.66
N ASN A 7 3.44 -8.21 -21.78
CA ASN A 7 2.16 -8.83 -22.15
C ASN A 7 1.56 -9.77 -21.07
N GLU A 8 2.06 -9.76 -19.85
CA GLU A 8 1.45 -10.48 -18.74
C GLU A 8 0.19 -9.76 -18.23
N ASP A 9 -0.70 -10.52 -17.56
CA ASP A 9 -1.86 -9.94 -16.90
C ASP A 9 -1.44 -8.97 -15.79
N SER A 10 -1.99 -7.77 -15.83
CA SER A 10 -1.71 -6.74 -14.82
C SER A 10 -2.39 -6.98 -13.47
N GLN A 11 -3.45 -7.80 -13.43
CA GLN A 11 -4.29 -7.93 -12.24
C GLN A 11 -3.53 -8.47 -11.01
N PRO A 12 -2.70 -9.52 -11.10
CA PRO A 12 -1.91 -9.99 -9.95
C PRO A 12 -0.94 -8.93 -9.44
N ILE A 13 -0.33 -8.16 -10.35
CA ILE A 13 0.62 -7.10 -9.99
C ILE A 13 -0.10 -5.94 -9.29
N ILE A 14 -1.29 -5.57 -9.75
CA ILE A 14 -2.13 -4.56 -9.11
C ILE A 14 -2.42 -4.94 -7.66
N GLU A 15 -2.79 -6.19 -7.39
CA GLU A 15 -3.10 -6.65 -6.03
C GLU A 15 -1.86 -6.68 -5.11
N ILE A 16 -0.68 -6.96 -5.66
CA ILE A 16 0.58 -6.86 -4.91
C ILE A 16 0.91 -5.40 -4.62
N LEU A 17 0.89 -4.52 -5.63
CA LEU A 17 1.25 -3.12 -5.47
C LEU A 17 0.34 -2.38 -4.48
N LYS A 18 -0.93 -2.75 -4.38
CA LYS A 18 -1.86 -2.21 -3.38
C LYS A 18 -1.45 -2.50 -1.93
N LYS A 19 -0.64 -3.53 -1.69
CA LYS A 19 -0.21 -3.97 -0.36
C LYS A 19 1.17 -3.44 0.04
N ILE A 20 1.90 -2.80 -0.87
CA ILE A 20 3.26 -2.30 -0.59
C ILE A 20 3.20 -0.94 0.11
N PRO A 21 3.67 -0.82 1.38
CA PRO A 21 3.81 0.46 2.04
C PRO A 21 4.77 1.39 1.28
N GLY A 22 4.44 2.68 1.24
CA GLY A 22 5.22 3.68 0.51
C GLY A 22 4.71 3.97 -0.91
N ILE A 23 3.91 3.09 -1.49
CA ILE A 23 3.25 3.36 -2.78
C ILE A 23 1.98 4.14 -2.52
N TYR A 24 1.94 5.40 -2.97
CA TYR A 24 0.75 6.25 -2.85
C TYR A 24 -0.29 5.93 -3.92
N SER A 25 0.16 5.86 -5.17
CA SER A 25 -0.69 5.51 -6.31
C SER A 25 0.14 4.96 -7.47
N PHE A 26 -0.50 4.22 -8.34
CA PHE A 26 0.08 3.68 -9.56
C PHE A 26 -0.99 3.53 -10.63
N SER A 27 -0.58 3.33 -11.88
CA SER A 27 -1.49 3.15 -13.01
C SER A 27 -0.93 2.11 -13.98
N VAL A 28 -1.82 1.35 -14.60
CA VAL A 28 -1.48 0.54 -15.77
C VAL A 28 -1.54 1.47 -16.97
N VAL A 29 -0.40 1.66 -17.65
CA VAL A 29 -0.26 2.64 -18.70
C VAL A 29 0.05 1.98 -20.04
N SER A 30 -0.49 2.55 -21.12
CA SER A 30 -0.08 2.25 -22.49
C SER A 30 0.86 3.36 -22.97
N ARG A 31 1.94 2.98 -23.65
CA ARG A 31 2.95 3.93 -24.13
C ARG A 31 2.93 4.03 -25.63
N CYS A 32 3.03 5.27 -26.16
CA CYS A 32 3.25 5.54 -27.57
C CYS A 32 4.36 6.57 -27.77
N LYS A 33 4.74 6.83 -29.04
CA LYS A 33 5.63 7.93 -29.37
C LYS A 33 4.96 9.26 -29.10
N SER A 34 5.74 10.26 -28.67
CA SER A 34 5.24 11.62 -28.41
C SER A 34 5.02 12.39 -29.73
N ASN A 35 4.05 11.93 -30.52
CA ASN A 35 3.49 12.66 -31.67
C ASN A 35 1.97 12.58 -31.65
N LEU A 36 1.30 13.57 -32.20
CA LEU A 36 -0.16 13.69 -32.10
C LEU A 36 -0.93 12.53 -32.73
N ASN A 37 -0.40 11.93 -33.82
CA ASN A 37 -1.08 10.83 -34.49
C ASN A 37 -1.12 9.57 -33.57
N ASP A 38 0.03 9.18 -33.02
CA ASP A 38 0.12 8.01 -32.14
C ASP A 38 -0.67 8.23 -30.85
N ILE A 39 -0.61 9.45 -30.27
CA ILE A 39 -1.39 9.84 -29.11
C ILE A 39 -2.90 9.70 -29.40
N ASN A 40 -3.37 10.22 -30.53
CA ASN A 40 -4.77 10.16 -30.93
C ASN A 40 -5.27 8.72 -31.10
N LEU A 41 -4.49 7.87 -31.78
CA LEU A 41 -4.85 6.46 -32.01
C LEU A 41 -4.94 5.69 -30.71
N LEU A 42 -3.93 5.82 -29.85
CA LEU A 42 -3.93 5.12 -28.55
C LEU A 42 -5.02 5.66 -27.61
N ALA A 43 -5.23 6.97 -27.59
CA ALA A 43 -6.32 7.58 -26.83
C ALA A 43 -7.70 7.05 -27.26
N LYS A 44 -7.93 6.94 -28.60
CA LYS A 44 -9.16 6.38 -29.13
C LYS A 44 -9.37 4.91 -28.71
N GLU A 45 -8.32 4.10 -28.78
CA GLU A 45 -8.38 2.69 -28.34
C GLU A 45 -8.80 2.57 -26.87
N LEU A 46 -8.15 3.33 -25.97
CA LEU A 46 -8.45 3.28 -24.55
C LEU A 46 -9.85 3.81 -24.22
N VAL A 47 -10.27 4.91 -24.85
CA VAL A 47 -11.62 5.45 -24.68
C VAL A 47 -12.67 4.44 -25.18
N GLN A 48 -12.42 3.76 -26.31
CA GLN A 48 -13.35 2.72 -26.79
C GLN A 48 -13.49 1.55 -25.83
N LYS A 49 -12.41 1.16 -25.14
CA LYS A 49 -12.47 0.13 -24.07
C LYS A 49 -13.39 0.57 -22.92
N GLU A 50 -13.31 1.85 -22.49
CA GLU A 50 -14.19 2.38 -21.43
C GLU A 50 -15.65 2.46 -21.87
N LEU A 51 -15.92 2.86 -23.12
CA LEU A 51 -17.28 2.87 -23.69
C LEU A 51 -17.89 1.47 -23.77
N ASN A 52 -17.09 0.46 -24.13
CA ASN A 52 -17.54 -0.93 -24.16
C ASN A 52 -17.91 -1.47 -22.77
N GLN A 53 -17.45 -0.82 -21.69
CA GLN A 53 -17.87 -1.08 -20.30
C GLN A 53 -19.13 -0.31 -19.90
N GLY A 54 -19.74 0.45 -20.82
CA GLY A 54 -20.99 1.19 -20.62
C GLY A 54 -20.80 2.65 -20.15
N LYS A 55 -19.55 3.13 -19.97
CA LYS A 55 -19.26 4.52 -19.60
C LYS A 55 -19.44 5.43 -20.82
N LYS A 56 -19.93 6.67 -20.60
CA LYS A 56 -20.24 7.62 -21.70
C LYS A 56 -19.64 9.00 -21.50
N THR A 57 -19.36 9.38 -20.25
CA THR A 57 -18.87 10.71 -19.92
C THR A 57 -17.40 10.66 -19.48
N PHE A 58 -16.62 11.61 -19.95
CA PHE A 58 -15.18 11.66 -19.67
C PHE A 58 -14.64 13.08 -19.55
N LYS A 59 -13.46 13.19 -18.99
CA LYS A 59 -12.57 14.35 -19.10
C LYS A 59 -11.18 13.93 -19.52
N ILE A 60 -10.39 14.87 -20.00
CA ILE A 60 -8.98 14.68 -20.32
C ILE A 60 -8.14 15.51 -19.35
N GLU A 61 -7.15 14.87 -18.74
CA GLU A 61 -6.12 15.54 -17.96
C GLU A 61 -4.76 15.30 -18.60
N THR A 62 -4.09 16.38 -18.97
CA THR A 62 -2.79 16.33 -19.66
C THR A 62 -1.70 16.91 -18.77
N ASN A 63 -0.70 16.09 -18.45
CA ASN A 63 0.57 16.51 -17.88
C ASN A 63 1.63 16.54 -18.99
N ARG A 64 2.28 17.70 -19.16
CA ARG A 64 3.40 17.85 -20.10
C ARG A 64 4.70 18.07 -19.34
N ALA A 65 5.39 16.99 -19.01
CA ALA A 65 6.71 17.03 -18.39
C ALA A 65 7.80 17.41 -19.41
N ASP A 66 7.68 16.93 -20.63
CA ASP A 66 8.58 17.34 -21.74
C ASP A 66 8.25 18.74 -22.23
N LYS A 67 9.13 19.70 -21.90
CA LYS A 67 8.98 21.10 -22.32
C LYS A 67 9.32 21.34 -23.82
N ASN A 68 9.96 20.39 -24.48
CA ASN A 68 10.29 20.47 -25.91
C ASN A 68 9.13 20.03 -26.80
N PHE A 69 8.07 19.41 -26.25
CA PHE A 69 6.89 19.10 -27.04
C PHE A 69 6.21 20.39 -27.51
N LEU A 70 5.88 20.47 -28.81
CA LEU A 70 5.44 21.70 -29.47
C LEU A 70 4.19 22.34 -28.85
N LEU A 71 3.25 21.54 -28.37
CA LEU A 71 1.99 22.01 -27.84
C LEU A 71 2.01 22.09 -26.31
N THR A 72 1.28 23.03 -25.76
CA THR A 72 0.99 23.10 -24.31
C THR A 72 0.02 21.99 -23.87
N SER A 73 -0.05 21.70 -22.58
CA SER A 73 -1.00 20.70 -22.05
C SER A 73 -2.45 21.01 -22.44
N VAL A 74 -2.83 22.29 -22.46
CA VAL A 74 -4.18 22.72 -22.85
C VAL A 74 -4.44 22.47 -24.33
N GLU A 75 -3.47 22.74 -25.20
CA GLU A 75 -3.58 22.50 -26.64
C GLU A 75 -3.63 21.03 -26.97
N ILE A 76 -2.84 20.19 -26.29
CA ILE A 76 -2.89 18.72 -26.41
C ILE A 76 -4.29 18.22 -26.01
N THR A 77 -4.81 18.65 -24.86
CA THR A 77 -6.17 18.30 -24.38
C THR A 77 -7.23 18.65 -25.42
N LYS A 78 -7.18 19.86 -25.97
CA LYS A 78 -8.13 20.30 -27.00
C LYS A 78 -8.00 19.50 -28.28
N HIS A 79 -6.77 19.23 -28.74
CA HIS A 79 -6.52 18.46 -29.95
C HIS A 79 -7.04 17.02 -29.84
N VAL A 80 -6.65 16.32 -28.76
CA VAL A 80 -7.08 14.94 -28.52
C VAL A 80 -8.60 14.87 -28.31
N GLY A 81 -9.18 15.80 -27.54
CA GLY A 81 -10.62 15.89 -27.34
C GLY A 81 -11.38 16.07 -28.66
N SER A 82 -10.94 16.98 -29.52
CA SER A 82 -11.54 17.20 -30.85
C SER A 82 -11.44 15.98 -31.74
N TYR A 83 -10.31 15.27 -31.69
CA TYR A 83 -10.12 14.03 -32.42
C TYR A 83 -11.08 12.93 -31.94
N LEU A 84 -11.19 12.75 -30.62
CA LEU A 84 -12.07 11.74 -30.02
C LEU A 84 -13.55 12.00 -30.37
N PHE A 85 -14.03 13.23 -30.23
CA PHE A 85 -15.41 13.58 -30.60
C PHE A 85 -15.73 13.37 -32.09
N LYS A 86 -14.74 13.58 -32.98
CA LYS A 86 -14.92 13.33 -34.41
C LYS A 86 -15.00 11.85 -34.77
N HIS A 87 -14.36 10.98 -33.98
CA HIS A 87 -14.17 9.57 -34.35
C HIS A 87 -14.90 8.57 -33.43
N ILE A 88 -15.58 9.06 -32.41
CA ILE A 88 -16.31 8.22 -31.44
C ILE A 88 -17.71 8.81 -31.22
N GLU A 89 -18.73 8.10 -31.66
CA GLU A 89 -20.11 8.50 -31.44
C GLU A 89 -20.56 8.27 -30.00
N GLY A 90 -21.45 9.11 -29.50
CA GLY A 90 -22.06 8.97 -28.17
C GLY A 90 -21.17 9.38 -26.99
N LEU A 91 -19.92 9.80 -27.23
CA LEU A 91 -19.01 10.29 -26.21
C LEU A 91 -19.41 11.70 -25.76
N LYS A 92 -19.41 11.95 -24.44
CA LYS A 92 -19.75 13.25 -23.85
C LYS A 92 -18.66 13.73 -22.91
N ALA A 93 -18.32 15.03 -22.96
CA ALA A 93 -17.44 15.63 -21.99
C ALA A 93 -18.20 16.00 -20.71
N ASP A 94 -17.65 15.64 -19.56
CA ASP A 94 -18.10 16.11 -18.27
C ASP A 94 -16.86 16.40 -17.40
N VAL A 95 -16.62 17.70 -17.16
CA VAL A 95 -15.43 18.14 -16.40
C VAL A 95 -15.64 17.98 -14.89
N HIS A 96 -16.90 17.95 -14.42
CA HIS A 96 -17.22 17.97 -13.01
C HIS A 96 -17.42 16.58 -12.43
N ARG A 97 -18.12 15.68 -13.16
CA ARG A 97 -18.46 14.33 -12.72
C ARG A 97 -18.28 13.31 -13.85
N PRO A 98 -17.06 13.16 -14.39
CA PRO A 98 -16.81 12.20 -15.45
C PRO A 98 -16.91 10.77 -14.91
N GLU A 99 -17.41 9.86 -15.73
CA GLU A 99 -17.40 8.42 -15.42
C GLU A 99 -15.99 7.83 -15.52
N PHE A 100 -15.12 8.44 -16.36
CA PHE A 100 -13.69 8.15 -16.37
C PHE A 100 -12.86 9.38 -16.78
N THR A 101 -11.59 9.34 -16.47
CA THR A 101 -10.63 10.38 -16.86
C THR A 101 -9.58 9.76 -17.78
N LEU A 102 -9.36 10.36 -18.95
CA LEU A 102 -8.24 10.02 -19.83
C LEU A 102 -7.03 10.85 -19.43
N TYR A 103 -6.01 10.21 -18.90
CA TYR A 103 -4.75 10.85 -18.51
C TYR A 103 -3.74 10.74 -19.64
N LEU A 104 -3.12 11.86 -19.98
CA LEU A 104 -2.04 11.97 -20.96
C LEU A 104 -0.80 12.51 -20.24
N ASP A 105 0.25 11.72 -20.12
CA ASP A 105 1.52 12.14 -19.52
C ASP A 105 2.61 12.15 -20.59
N VAL A 106 2.91 13.34 -21.10
CA VAL A 106 3.86 13.56 -22.19
C VAL A 106 5.24 13.78 -21.61
N ARG A 107 6.14 12.83 -21.86
CA ARG A 107 7.53 12.83 -21.40
C ARG A 107 8.52 12.71 -22.56
N SER A 108 9.80 12.91 -22.30
CA SER A 108 10.88 12.79 -23.29
C SER A 108 11.01 11.38 -23.84
N GLU A 109 10.76 10.35 -23.02
CA GLU A 109 10.84 8.95 -23.40
C GLU A 109 9.60 8.41 -24.12
N GLY A 110 8.53 9.19 -24.20
CA GLY A 110 7.26 8.81 -24.83
C GLY A 110 6.06 9.39 -24.11
N THR A 111 4.87 9.19 -24.66
CA THR A 111 3.61 9.57 -24.02
C THR A 111 2.95 8.35 -23.41
N PHE A 112 2.59 8.49 -22.13
CA PHE A 112 1.90 7.46 -21.34
C PHE A 112 0.43 7.84 -21.22
N ILE A 113 -0.46 6.91 -21.59
CA ILE A 113 -1.91 7.13 -21.59
C ILE A 113 -2.56 6.06 -20.73
N PHE A 114 -3.48 6.49 -19.86
CA PHE A 114 -4.20 5.59 -18.96
C PHE A 114 -5.55 6.20 -18.55
N THR A 115 -6.46 5.36 -18.06
CA THR A 115 -7.82 5.77 -17.65
C THR A 115 -8.08 5.53 -16.17
N HIS A 116 -7.17 4.84 -15.47
CA HIS A 116 -7.38 4.46 -14.08
C HIS A 116 -6.16 4.74 -13.22
N ILE A 117 -6.40 5.28 -12.01
CA ILE A 117 -5.39 5.45 -10.96
C ILE A 117 -5.77 4.53 -9.81
N TYR A 118 -4.90 3.58 -9.50
CA TYR A 118 -5.02 2.72 -8.33
C TYR A 118 -4.37 3.39 -7.14
N LEU A 119 -5.09 3.43 -6.02
CA LEU A 119 -4.52 3.89 -4.76
C LEU A 119 -3.76 2.75 -4.10
N GLY A 120 -2.55 3.04 -3.65
CA GLY A 120 -1.77 2.16 -2.80
C GLY A 120 -1.98 2.49 -1.32
N LEU A 121 -1.20 1.86 -0.44
CA LEU A 121 -1.28 2.09 1.00
C LEU A 121 -0.80 3.48 1.43
N GLY A 122 0.06 4.11 0.64
CA GLY A 122 0.79 5.30 1.07
C GLY A 122 1.72 5.00 2.24
N GLY A 123 2.05 6.03 3.02
CA GLY A 123 3.01 5.91 4.13
C GLY A 123 4.45 5.92 3.64
N PHE A 124 5.34 5.25 4.38
CA PHE A 124 6.75 5.13 4.06
C PHE A 124 7.09 3.69 3.64
N PRO A 125 8.13 3.48 2.82
CA PRO A 125 8.59 2.13 2.52
C PRO A 125 8.92 1.37 3.81
N ALA A 126 8.49 0.11 3.90
CA ALA A 126 8.77 -0.73 5.07
C ALA A 126 10.28 -0.81 5.32
N GLY A 127 10.70 -0.78 6.58
CA GLY A 127 12.12 -0.82 6.98
C GLY A 127 12.90 0.49 6.82
N SER A 128 12.33 1.54 6.22
CA SER A 128 13.07 2.79 5.91
C SER A 128 13.40 3.66 7.14
N ILE A 129 12.67 3.50 8.26
CA ILE A 129 12.84 4.34 9.46
C ILE A 129 13.55 3.60 10.59
N GLY A 130 13.66 2.28 10.50
CA GLY A 130 14.30 1.44 11.50
C GLY A 130 13.44 0.29 11.96
N LYS A 131 13.85 -0.38 13.04
CA LYS A 131 13.23 -1.59 13.56
C LYS A 131 12.57 -1.33 14.91
N THR A 132 11.42 -1.98 15.16
CA THR A 132 10.70 -1.92 16.43
C THR A 132 10.28 -3.32 16.88
N LEU A 133 10.14 -3.47 18.21
CA LEU A 133 9.65 -4.70 18.82
C LEU A 133 8.18 -4.51 19.23
N LEU A 134 7.29 -5.25 18.56
CA LEU A 134 5.86 -5.23 18.82
C LEU A 134 5.52 -6.17 19.99
N MET A 135 5.05 -5.63 21.10
CA MET A 135 4.45 -6.46 22.16
C MET A 135 3.06 -6.91 21.70
N ILE A 136 2.91 -8.20 21.38
CA ILE A 136 1.68 -8.73 20.84
C ILE A 136 0.96 -9.63 21.88
N SER A 137 -0.32 -9.34 22.04
CA SER A 137 -1.27 -10.19 22.76
C SER A 137 -2.27 -10.82 21.79
N GLY A 138 -3.13 -11.69 22.25
CA GLY A 138 -4.23 -12.24 21.43
C GLY A 138 -5.33 -11.21 21.05
N GLY A 139 -5.11 -9.91 21.29
CA GLY A 139 -6.04 -8.83 20.97
C GLY A 139 -5.73 -8.15 19.62
N ILE A 140 -6.79 -7.69 18.94
CA ILE A 140 -6.69 -7.04 17.64
C ILE A 140 -5.90 -5.72 17.67
N ASP A 141 -5.94 -4.98 18.78
CA ASP A 141 -5.31 -3.67 18.90
C ASP A 141 -3.79 -3.75 18.68
N SER A 142 -3.15 -4.82 19.17
CA SER A 142 -1.71 -5.02 18.98
C SER A 142 -1.34 -5.25 17.50
N VAL A 143 -2.19 -5.97 16.76
CA VAL A 143 -1.99 -6.20 15.30
C VAL A 143 -2.16 -4.90 14.52
N VAL A 144 -3.20 -4.12 14.85
CA VAL A 144 -3.43 -2.79 14.24
C VAL A 144 -2.25 -1.86 14.51
N ALA A 145 -1.72 -1.86 15.74
CA ALA A 145 -0.51 -1.08 16.08
C ALA A 145 0.70 -1.52 15.24
N GLY A 146 0.90 -2.83 15.06
CA GLY A 146 1.95 -3.39 14.19
C GLY A 146 1.79 -2.93 12.74
N TYR A 147 0.59 -3.06 12.17
CA TYR A 147 0.31 -2.58 10.83
C TYR A 147 0.58 -1.07 10.66
N LEU A 148 0.18 -0.26 11.63
CA LEU A 148 0.44 1.19 11.60
C LEU A 148 1.93 1.51 11.70
N ALA A 149 2.71 0.73 12.47
CA ALA A 149 4.16 0.85 12.53
C ALA A 149 4.82 0.53 11.18
N ILE A 150 4.40 -0.57 10.53
CA ILE A 150 4.86 -0.94 9.18
C ILE A 150 4.55 0.19 8.18
N LYS A 151 3.33 0.70 8.19
CA LYS A 151 2.90 1.81 7.32
C LYS A 151 3.68 3.10 7.57
N ARG A 152 4.24 3.28 8.78
CA ARG A 152 5.15 4.37 9.14
C ARG A 152 6.60 4.10 8.72
N GLY A 153 6.89 2.98 8.08
CA GLY A 153 8.21 2.62 7.56
C GLY A 153 9.09 1.85 8.54
N MET A 154 8.53 1.30 9.61
CA MET A 154 9.28 0.46 10.54
C MET A 154 9.28 -1.00 10.08
N SER A 155 10.41 -1.71 10.23
CA SER A 155 10.43 -3.16 10.32
C SER A 155 9.96 -3.57 11.71
N ILE A 156 9.26 -4.69 11.82
CA ILE A 156 8.81 -5.18 13.12
C ILE A 156 9.32 -6.60 13.40
N ASP A 157 9.76 -6.82 14.64
CA ASP A 157 9.75 -8.13 15.29
C ASP A 157 8.64 -8.13 16.32
N ALA A 158 8.17 -9.30 16.72
CA ALA A 158 7.09 -9.44 17.69
C ALA A 158 7.57 -10.20 18.93
N ILE A 159 7.04 -9.83 20.09
CA ILE A 159 7.30 -10.53 21.37
C ILE A 159 5.95 -10.84 22.06
N HIS A 160 5.78 -12.09 22.44
CA HIS A 160 4.61 -12.58 23.18
C HIS A 160 5.04 -13.16 24.52
N PHE A 161 4.35 -12.81 25.58
CA PHE A 161 4.57 -13.33 26.93
C PHE A 161 3.57 -14.44 27.23
N ALA A 162 4.04 -15.68 27.20
CA ALA A 162 3.21 -16.87 27.45
C ALA A 162 3.29 -17.28 28.93
N ALA A 163 2.15 -17.43 29.59
CA ALA A 163 2.06 -17.79 30.98
C ALA A 163 1.07 -18.97 31.25
N PRO A 164 1.34 -20.17 30.72
CA PRO A 164 0.50 -21.32 31.04
C PRO A 164 0.62 -21.66 32.53
N PRO A 165 -0.47 -22.14 33.24
CA PRO A 165 -1.82 -22.37 32.73
C PRO A 165 -2.72 -21.12 32.69
N TYR A 166 -2.23 -19.93 33.07
CA TYR A 166 -3.01 -18.69 33.12
C TYR A 166 -3.38 -18.17 31.70
N THR A 167 -2.60 -18.55 30.68
CA THR A 167 -2.95 -18.33 29.27
C THR A 167 -3.30 -19.66 28.60
N SER A 168 -4.27 -19.62 27.68
CA SER A 168 -4.67 -20.82 26.94
C SER A 168 -3.50 -21.37 26.12
N PRO A 169 -3.35 -22.69 25.94
CA PRO A 169 -2.40 -23.29 25.02
C PRO A 169 -2.55 -22.78 23.58
N LEU A 170 -3.75 -22.34 23.19
CA LEU A 170 -4.06 -21.78 21.89
C LEU A 170 -3.66 -20.28 21.75
N ALA A 171 -3.19 -19.64 22.84
CA ALA A 171 -2.85 -18.22 22.81
C ALA A 171 -1.69 -17.92 21.85
N VAL A 172 -0.67 -18.77 21.79
CA VAL A 172 0.47 -18.63 20.90
C VAL A 172 0.03 -18.81 19.44
N GLN A 173 -0.81 -19.83 19.15
CA GLN A 173 -1.33 -20.04 17.80
C GLN A 173 -2.14 -18.83 17.33
N LYS A 174 -3.01 -18.30 18.17
CA LYS A 174 -3.78 -17.09 17.87
C LYS A 174 -2.87 -15.88 17.55
N VAL A 175 -1.74 -15.75 18.25
CA VAL A 175 -0.76 -14.69 18.00
C VAL A 175 -0.11 -14.89 16.63
N ILE A 176 0.23 -16.13 16.26
CA ILE A 176 0.78 -16.47 14.93
C ILE A 176 -0.24 -16.11 13.85
N ASP A 177 -1.48 -16.59 13.97
CA ASP A 177 -2.57 -16.32 13.01
C ASP A 177 -2.77 -14.79 12.80
N LEU A 178 -2.68 -14.02 13.89
CA LEU A 178 -2.80 -12.57 13.84
C LEU A 178 -1.60 -11.91 13.12
N LEU A 179 -0.38 -12.36 13.40
CA LEU A 179 0.82 -11.84 12.73
C LEU A 179 0.81 -12.16 11.22
N GLU A 180 0.35 -13.35 10.82
CA GLU A 180 0.21 -13.72 9.42
C GLU A 180 -0.66 -12.75 8.62
N THR A 181 -1.61 -12.08 9.25
CA THR A 181 -2.46 -11.07 8.59
C THR A 181 -1.69 -9.81 8.16
N ILE A 182 -0.59 -9.48 8.85
CA ILE A 182 0.22 -8.28 8.58
C ILE A 182 1.56 -8.57 7.89
N VAL A 183 1.98 -9.84 7.83
CA VAL A 183 3.16 -10.28 7.07
C VAL A 183 3.19 -9.78 5.62
N PRO A 184 2.08 -9.79 4.84
CA PRO A 184 2.10 -9.29 3.45
C PRO A 184 2.47 -7.82 3.27
N TYR A 185 2.53 -7.05 4.36
CA TYR A 185 2.87 -5.63 4.35
C TYR A 185 4.31 -5.36 4.80
N THR A 186 5.06 -6.38 5.22
CA THR A 186 6.46 -6.26 5.65
C THR A 186 7.42 -6.30 4.46
N GLU A 187 8.65 -5.86 4.70
CA GLU A 187 9.70 -5.78 3.67
C GLU A 187 10.07 -7.16 3.09
N TYR A 188 10.23 -8.16 3.97
CA TYR A 188 10.70 -9.51 3.60
C TYR A 188 9.60 -10.57 3.64
N GLN A 189 8.34 -10.18 3.87
CA GLN A 189 7.21 -11.08 4.08
C GLN A 189 7.43 -12.06 5.25
N ASP A 190 8.09 -11.58 6.29
CA ASP A 190 8.34 -12.30 7.53
C ASP A 190 8.27 -11.39 8.75
N ILE A 191 8.07 -11.99 9.92
CA ILE A 191 8.12 -11.35 11.24
C ILE A 191 8.69 -12.38 12.22
N ASN A 192 9.80 -12.04 12.89
CA ASN A 192 10.30 -12.89 13.96
C ASN A 192 9.39 -12.78 15.19
N LEU A 193 8.91 -13.91 15.69
CA LEU A 193 8.12 -13.99 16.91
C LEU A 193 8.97 -14.58 18.05
N TYR A 194 9.21 -13.79 19.08
CA TYR A 194 9.84 -14.23 20.33
C TYR A 194 8.75 -14.60 21.33
N VAL A 195 8.72 -15.85 21.78
CA VAL A 195 7.80 -16.34 22.81
C VAL A 195 8.56 -16.45 24.13
N VAL A 196 8.22 -15.59 25.09
CA VAL A 196 8.88 -15.52 26.40
C VAL A 196 8.06 -16.28 27.44
N PRO A 197 8.62 -17.30 28.10
CA PRO A 197 7.97 -17.98 29.25
C PRO A 197 7.84 -16.98 30.40
N PHE A 198 6.62 -16.64 30.80
CA PHE A 198 6.36 -15.62 31.81
C PHE A 198 5.72 -16.14 33.08
N THR A 199 5.40 -17.44 33.14
CA THR A 199 4.67 -18.08 34.26
C THR A 199 5.33 -17.87 35.62
N GLU A 200 6.63 -18.13 35.72
CA GLU A 200 7.33 -18.04 37.03
C GLU A 200 7.47 -16.58 37.51
N ILE A 201 7.69 -15.65 36.57
CA ILE A 201 7.70 -14.22 36.87
C ILE A 201 6.31 -13.77 37.36
N GLN A 202 5.26 -14.24 36.70
CA GLN A 202 3.88 -13.90 37.08
C GLN A 202 3.51 -14.44 38.46
N LYS A 203 3.86 -15.70 38.77
CA LYS A 203 3.69 -16.28 40.11
C LYS A 203 4.40 -15.47 41.18
N ALA A 204 5.67 -15.17 40.98
CA ALA A 204 6.45 -14.38 41.95
C ALA A 204 5.82 -12.99 42.17
N ILE A 205 5.31 -12.34 41.10
CA ILE A 205 4.62 -11.06 41.28
C ILE A 205 3.38 -11.19 42.13
N TYR A 206 2.56 -12.22 41.92
CA TYR A 206 1.35 -12.45 42.73
C TYR A 206 1.68 -12.78 44.17
N GLU A 207 2.77 -13.53 44.43
CA GLU A 207 3.18 -13.95 45.77
C GLU A 207 3.74 -12.78 46.60
N PHE A 208 4.58 -11.91 45.97
CA PHE A 208 5.34 -10.89 46.68
C PHE A 208 4.83 -9.46 46.51
N THR A 209 3.71 -9.27 45.80
CA THR A 209 3.20 -7.93 45.48
C THR A 209 1.75 -7.77 45.91
N LYS A 210 1.38 -6.60 46.43
CA LYS A 210 -0.03 -6.26 46.68
C LYS A 210 -0.82 -6.26 45.37
N GLU A 211 -2.06 -6.76 45.41
CA GLU A 211 -2.93 -6.97 44.29
C GLU A 211 -3.03 -5.71 43.37
N ASP A 212 -3.18 -4.53 43.96
CA ASP A 212 -3.31 -3.26 43.27
C ASP A 212 -2.08 -2.92 42.36
N TYR A 213 -0.92 -3.47 42.65
CA TYR A 213 0.33 -3.20 41.93
C TYR A 213 0.72 -4.32 40.96
N CYS A 214 0.10 -5.49 41.00
CA CYS A 214 0.49 -6.66 40.23
C CYS A 214 0.56 -6.37 38.73
N ILE A 215 -0.47 -5.72 38.15
CA ILE A 215 -0.52 -5.40 36.72
C ILE A 215 0.59 -4.41 36.34
N THR A 216 0.83 -3.42 37.18
CA THR A 216 1.86 -2.40 36.94
C THR A 216 3.26 -3.01 36.93
N ILE A 217 3.53 -3.92 37.89
CA ILE A 217 4.83 -4.60 38.00
C ILE A 217 5.02 -5.57 36.84
N MET A 218 3.96 -6.34 36.45
CA MET A 218 4.01 -7.22 35.28
C MET A 218 4.40 -6.44 34.03
N ARG A 219 3.72 -5.32 33.74
CA ARG A 219 4.05 -4.47 32.57
C ARG A 219 5.49 -3.96 32.63
N ARG A 220 5.94 -3.54 33.80
CA ARG A 220 7.32 -3.07 34.00
C ARG A 220 8.35 -4.18 33.72
N MET A 221 8.09 -5.40 34.15
CA MET A 221 8.95 -6.56 33.85
C MET A 221 8.96 -6.87 32.35
N MET A 222 7.79 -6.89 31.71
CA MET A 222 7.70 -7.06 30.26
C MET A 222 8.52 -6.01 29.51
N TYR A 223 8.41 -4.74 29.86
CA TYR A 223 9.22 -3.68 29.24
C TYR A 223 10.72 -3.88 29.46
N ARG A 224 11.15 -4.30 30.65
CA ARG A 224 12.57 -4.61 30.93
C ARG A 224 13.07 -5.75 30.05
N ILE A 225 12.28 -6.79 29.84
CA ILE A 225 12.63 -7.90 28.96
C ILE A 225 12.72 -7.39 27.50
N CYS A 226 11.76 -6.58 27.05
CA CYS A 226 11.84 -5.98 25.72
C CYS A 226 13.11 -5.18 25.49
N LEU A 227 13.57 -4.42 26.49
CA LEU A 227 14.81 -3.65 26.40
C LEU A 227 16.07 -4.53 26.22
N LEU A 228 16.07 -5.76 26.69
CA LEU A 228 17.18 -6.71 26.45
C LEU A 228 17.31 -7.09 24.98
N TYR A 229 16.20 -7.09 24.23
CA TYR A 229 16.19 -7.37 22.78
C TYR A 229 16.47 -6.14 21.94
N THR A 230 16.22 -4.94 22.46
CA THR A 230 16.30 -3.69 21.69
C THR A 230 17.51 -2.84 22.05
N SER A 231 18.18 -3.11 23.19
CA SER A 231 19.39 -2.38 23.58
C SER A 231 20.57 -2.84 22.73
N PRO A 232 21.36 -1.90 22.19
CA PRO A 232 22.65 -2.27 21.58
C PRO A 232 23.53 -2.89 22.66
N SER A 233 24.09 -4.04 22.35
CA SER A 233 25.11 -4.73 23.17
C SER A 233 26.41 -3.95 23.22
#